data_76f7e005a060c79f84342546b030e5bb
#
_entry.id   76f7e005a060c79f84342546b030e5bb
#
_cell.length_a   1.000
_cell.length_b   1.000
_cell.length_c   1.000
_cell.angle_alpha   90.00
_cell.angle_beta   90.00
_cell.angle_gamma   90.00
#
_symmetry.space_group_name_H-M   'P 1'
#
loop_
_entity.id
_entity.type
_entity.pdbx_description
1 polymer ?
#
loop_
_entity_poly.entity_id
_entity_poly.type
_entity_poly.pdbx_seq_one_letter_code
_entity_poly.pdbx_strand_id
1 'polypeptide(L)'
;MDFFLGIWDAIDKALIRENRYEFYLSGIGNTLLISLFAVILGFLIGAFVAVVKQLCAGRRGIGWIAKICDLYVFVIRGTPVLVQLLLINAVLFNYRGANAIVAAVLCFGINSGAYVAEIVRAGIESIDKGQTEAGRSLGLGAGQTMWLIVLPQAIKNILPALGNEFIVLVKETSIAGYIAVTDITKAAQYVGSKTYDLITPLLICLLYTSPSPRDVEESR
;
A
#
# COMPACT_ATOMS: atom_id res chain seq x y z
N MET A 1 42.75 -5.79 -5.02
CA MET A 1 42.25 -5.75 -6.41
C MET A 1 41.22 -6.88 -6.63
N ASP A 2 41.44 -8.08 -6.08
CA ASP A 2 40.60 -9.27 -6.25
C ASP A 2 39.18 -9.15 -5.66
N PHE A 3 39.02 -8.41 -4.57
CA PHE A 3 37.70 -8.17 -3.95
C PHE A 3 36.76 -7.37 -4.88
N PHE A 4 37.25 -6.31 -5.51
CA PHE A 4 36.44 -5.51 -6.44
C PHE A 4 36.11 -6.28 -7.73
N LEU A 5 37.06 -7.11 -8.22
CA LEU A 5 36.85 -7.96 -9.37
C LEU A 5 35.79 -9.03 -9.09
N GLY A 6 35.75 -9.60 -7.86
CA GLY A 6 34.73 -10.54 -7.43
C GLY A 6 33.35 -9.94 -7.36
N ILE A 7 33.21 -8.69 -6.84
CA ILE A 7 31.94 -7.97 -6.81
C ILE A 7 31.45 -7.69 -8.23
N TRP A 8 32.34 -7.24 -9.12
CA TRP A 8 31.99 -6.96 -10.50
C TRP A 8 31.51 -8.21 -11.25
N ASP A 9 32.20 -9.35 -11.10
CA ASP A 9 31.79 -10.61 -11.69
C ASP A 9 30.42 -11.09 -11.16
N ALA A 10 30.14 -10.88 -9.86
CA ALA A 10 28.83 -11.19 -9.26
C ALA A 10 27.70 -10.32 -9.84
N ILE A 11 27.95 -9.01 -9.99
CA ILE A 11 27.00 -8.08 -10.61
C ILE A 11 26.80 -8.39 -12.09
N ASP A 12 27.86 -8.67 -12.84
CA ASP A 12 27.80 -9.06 -14.25
C ASP A 12 26.94 -10.33 -14.43
N LYS A 13 27.20 -11.34 -13.60
CA LYS A 13 26.41 -12.58 -13.58
C LYS A 13 24.93 -12.34 -13.21
N ALA A 14 24.67 -11.45 -12.26
CA ALA A 14 23.33 -11.19 -11.77
C ALA A 14 22.47 -10.35 -12.72
N LEU A 15 23.06 -9.43 -13.48
CA LEU A 15 22.35 -8.46 -14.30
C LEU A 15 22.56 -8.63 -15.80
N ILE A 16 23.81 -8.80 -16.24
CA ILE A 16 24.19 -8.62 -17.66
C ILE A 16 24.11 -9.95 -18.41
N ARG A 17 24.65 -11.03 -17.85
CA ARG A 17 24.66 -12.33 -18.52
C ARG A 17 23.24 -12.82 -18.79
N GLU A 18 23.02 -13.33 -20.00
CA GLU A 18 21.73 -13.87 -20.45
C GLU A 18 20.57 -12.84 -20.37
N ASN A 19 20.90 -11.53 -20.44
CA ASN A 19 19.91 -10.43 -20.35
C ASN A 19 19.05 -10.49 -19.07
N ARG A 20 19.62 -10.93 -17.96
CA ARG A 20 18.87 -11.14 -16.70
C ARG A 20 18.23 -9.87 -16.16
N TYR A 21 18.70 -8.68 -16.53
CA TYR A 21 18.07 -7.42 -16.22
C TYR A 21 16.61 -7.34 -16.70
N GLU A 22 16.23 -8.08 -17.75
CA GLU A 22 14.83 -8.11 -18.23
C GLU A 22 13.87 -8.70 -17.19
N PHE A 23 14.32 -9.69 -16.40
CA PHE A 23 13.52 -10.24 -15.30
C PHE A 23 13.27 -9.19 -14.21
N TYR A 24 14.29 -8.39 -13.88
CA TYR A 24 14.14 -7.30 -12.91
C TYR A 24 13.22 -6.21 -13.45
N LEU A 25 13.37 -5.81 -14.72
CA LEU A 25 12.51 -4.81 -15.34
C LEU A 25 11.04 -5.27 -15.37
N SER A 26 10.80 -6.54 -15.72
CA SER A 26 9.47 -7.14 -15.65
C SER A 26 8.92 -7.16 -14.23
N GLY A 27 9.76 -7.55 -13.25
CA GLY A 27 9.40 -7.55 -11.83
C GLY A 27 9.06 -6.14 -11.32
N ILE A 28 9.85 -5.13 -11.65
CA ILE A 28 9.61 -3.71 -11.34
C ILE A 28 8.28 -3.27 -11.97
N GLY A 29 8.06 -3.58 -13.25
CA GLY A 29 6.84 -3.25 -13.96
C GLY A 29 5.59 -3.80 -13.26
N ASN A 30 5.60 -5.08 -12.88
CA ASN A 30 4.50 -5.72 -12.15
C ASN A 30 4.32 -5.11 -10.74
N THR A 31 5.41 -4.87 -10.02
CA THR A 31 5.39 -4.21 -8.70
C THR A 31 4.72 -2.85 -8.77
N LEU A 32 5.16 -1.98 -9.70
CA LEU A 32 4.61 -0.64 -9.87
C LEU A 32 3.14 -0.68 -10.33
N LEU A 33 2.80 -1.59 -11.25
CA LEU A 33 1.43 -1.76 -11.73
C LEU A 33 0.50 -2.17 -10.58
N ILE A 34 0.87 -3.20 -9.83
CA ILE A 34 0.07 -3.66 -8.70
C ILE A 34 -0.08 -2.55 -7.67
N SER A 35 1.02 -1.90 -7.26
CA SER A 35 0.99 -0.84 -6.24
C SER A 35 0.15 0.36 -6.68
N LEU A 36 0.25 0.78 -7.95
CA LEU A 36 -0.52 1.90 -8.48
C LEU A 36 -2.02 1.61 -8.47
N PHE A 37 -2.43 0.45 -9.00
CA PHE A 37 -3.86 0.10 -9.01
C PHE A 37 -4.38 -0.21 -7.61
N ALA A 38 -3.57 -0.80 -6.75
CA ALA A 38 -3.94 -1.08 -5.35
C ALA A 38 -4.14 0.22 -4.56
N VAL A 39 -3.26 1.23 -4.71
CA VAL A 39 -3.44 2.52 -4.00
C VAL A 39 -4.66 3.28 -4.50
N ILE A 40 -4.94 3.26 -5.81
CA ILE A 40 -6.14 3.89 -6.36
C ILE A 40 -7.41 3.21 -5.80
N LEU A 41 -7.46 1.88 -5.84
CA LEU A 41 -8.57 1.11 -5.28
C LEU A 41 -8.70 1.32 -3.77
N GLY A 42 -7.58 1.30 -3.06
CA GLY A 42 -7.50 1.55 -1.63
C GLY A 42 -7.98 2.96 -1.26
N PHE A 43 -7.60 3.97 -2.02
CA PHE A 43 -8.08 5.34 -1.83
C PHE A 43 -9.61 5.44 -2.02
N LEU A 44 -10.16 4.82 -3.07
CA LEU A 44 -11.61 4.82 -3.31
C LEU A 44 -12.37 4.12 -2.18
N ILE A 45 -11.92 2.93 -1.76
CA ILE A 45 -12.53 2.18 -0.65
C ILE A 45 -12.37 2.95 0.66
N GLY A 46 -11.18 3.41 0.99
CA GLY A 46 -10.89 4.08 2.25
C GLY A 46 -11.62 5.42 2.39
N ALA A 47 -11.65 6.23 1.33
CA ALA A 47 -12.43 7.47 1.32
C ALA A 47 -13.94 7.19 1.47
N PHE A 48 -14.46 6.19 0.77
CA PHE A 48 -15.86 5.76 0.93
C PHE A 48 -16.16 5.34 2.36
N VAL A 49 -15.34 4.48 2.97
CA VAL A 49 -15.48 4.01 4.34
C VAL A 49 -15.44 5.20 5.32
N ALA A 50 -14.48 6.12 5.16
CA ALA A 50 -14.36 7.30 6.02
C ALA A 50 -15.59 8.20 5.92
N VAL A 51 -16.10 8.48 4.71
CA VAL A 51 -17.32 9.28 4.51
C VAL A 51 -18.54 8.60 5.13
N VAL A 52 -18.71 7.31 4.89
CA VAL A 52 -19.82 6.54 5.46
C VAL A 52 -19.81 6.58 6.99
N LYS A 53 -18.64 6.35 7.61
CA LYS A 53 -18.47 6.46 9.08
C LYS A 53 -18.88 7.84 9.57
N GLN A 54 -18.39 8.91 8.92
CA GLN A 54 -18.69 10.28 9.31
C GLN A 54 -20.19 10.61 9.19
N LEU A 55 -20.86 10.14 8.12
CA LEU A 55 -22.29 10.40 7.91
C LEU A 55 -23.19 9.60 8.86
N CYS A 56 -22.77 8.40 9.27
CA CYS A 56 -23.54 7.50 10.12
C CYS A 56 -23.26 7.71 11.62
N ALA A 57 -22.16 8.39 11.97
CA ALA A 57 -21.77 8.65 13.35
C ALA A 57 -22.87 9.47 14.06
N GLY A 58 -23.33 8.98 15.22
CA GLY A 58 -24.30 9.68 16.06
C GLY A 58 -25.74 9.67 15.56
N ARG A 59 -26.06 9.06 14.40
CA ARG A 59 -27.44 8.97 13.89
C ARG A 59 -28.15 7.72 14.42
N ARG A 60 -29.28 7.92 15.13
CA ARG A 60 -30.15 6.81 15.55
C ARG A 60 -30.75 6.12 14.33
N GLY A 61 -30.57 4.78 14.22
CA GLY A 61 -31.11 3.96 13.14
C GLY A 61 -30.09 3.49 12.08
N ILE A 62 -29.04 4.25 11.79
CA ILE A 62 -28.01 3.88 10.78
C ILE A 62 -26.60 3.71 11.37
N GLY A 63 -26.43 3.83 12.68
CA GLY A 63 -25.15 3.67 13.37
C GLY A 63 -24.53 2.26 13.23
N TRP A 64 -25.34 1.25 12.90
CA TRP A 64 -24.85 -0.11 12.63
C TRP A 64 -23.96 -0.18 11.38
N ILE A 65 -24.16 0.70 10.38
CA ILE A 65 -23.30 0.80 9.19
C ILE A 65 -21.88 1.23 9.58
N ALA A 66 -21.77 2.22 10.48
CA ALA A 66 -20.47 2.63 11.01
C ALA A 66 -19.75 1.46 11.70
N LYS A 67 -20.49 0.62 12.45
CA LYS A 67 -19.91 -0.58 13.10
C LYS A 67 -19.42 -1.63 12.08
N ILE A 68 -20.09 -1.78 10.94
CA ILE A 68 -19.59 -2.66 9.85
C ILE A 68 -18.29 -2.09 9.27
N CYS A 69 -18.23 -0.79 9.05
CA CYS A 69 -16.98 -0.14 8.61
C CYS A 69 -15.85 -0.32 9.63
N ASP A 70 -16.15 -0.20 10.93
CA ASP A 70 -15.19 -0.46 12.00
C ASP A 70 -14.73 -1.93 12.00
N LEU A 71 -15.64 -2.86 11.82
CA LEU A 71 -15.33 -4.29 11.73
C LEU A 71 -14.41 -4.58 10.52
N TYR A 72 -14.71 -3.99 9.36
CA TYR A 72 -13.87 -4.10 8.18
C TYR A 72 -12.44 -3.64 8.48
N VAL A 73 -12.28 -2.42 9.00
CA VAL A 73 -10.96 -1.85 9.33
C VAL A 73 -10.25 -2.72 10.37
N PHE A 74 -10.97 -3.17 11.41
CA PHE A 74 -10.42 -4.02 12.47
C PHE A 74 -9.92 -5.36 11.95
N VAL A 75 -10.73 -6.07 11.14
CA VAL A 75 -10.37 -7.39 10.59
C VAL A 75 -9.22 -7.28 9.61
N ILE A 76 -9.30 -6.35 8.66
CA ILE A 76 -8.29 -6.23 7.61
C ILE A 76 -6.92 -5.82 8.18
N ARG A 77 -6.88 -4.86 9.09
CA ARG A 77 -5.62 -4.43 9.74
C ARG A 77 -5.13 -5.40 10.82
N GLY A 78 -6.02 -6.21 11.38
CA GLY A 78 -5.70 -7.18 12.41
C GLY A 78 -5.24 -8.55 11.89
N THR A 79 -5.28 -8.78 10.58
CA THR A 79 -4.89 -10.06 9.97
C THR A 79 -3.71 -9.90 9.01
N PRO A 80 -2.81 -10.94 8.90
CA PRO A 80 -1.66 -10.85 8.02
C PRO A 80 -2.06 -10.74 6.54
N VAL A 81 -1.51 -9.77 5.83
CA VAL A 81 -1.83 -9.51 4.41
C VAL A 81 -1.48 -10.69 3.50
N LEU A 82 -0.43 -11.46 3.82
CA LEU A 82 -0.09 -12.69 3.08
C LEU A 82 -1.24 -13.71 3.15
N VAL A 83 -1.85 -13.89 4.31
CA VAL A 83 -2.98 -14.83 4.46
C VAL A 83 -4.19 -14.33 3.68
N GLN A 84 -4.46 -13.03 3.70
CA GLN A 84 -5.52 -12.41 2.89
C GLN A 84 -5.29 -12.66 1.39
N LEU A 85 -4.04 -12.48 0.91
CA LEU A 85 -3.65 -12.70 -0.48
C LEU A 85 -3.89 -14.16 -0.90
N LEU A 86 -3.45 -15.12 -0.09
CA LEU A 86 -3.63 -16.54 -0.36
C LEU A 86 -5.11 -16.93 -0.37
N LEU A 87 -5.91 -16.40 0.57
CA LEU A 87 -7.35 -16.66 0.62
C LEU A 87 -8.09 -16.08 -0.59
N ILE A 88 -7.82 -14.83 -0.95
CA ILE A 88 -8.43 -14.19 -2.12
C ILE A 88 -8.08 -14.96 -3.39
N ASN A 89 -6.82 -15.32 -3.55
CA ASN A 89 -6.37 -16.09 -4.71
C ASN A 89 -7.04 -17.49 -4.75
N ALA A 90 -7.09 -18.20 -3.63
CA ALA A 90 -7.65 -19.55 -3.56
C ALA A 90 -9.17 -19.56 -3.75
N VAL A 91 -9.90 -18.56 -3.25
CA VAL A 91 -11.37 -18.53 -3.29
C VAL A 91 -11.90 -17.93 -4.58
N LEU A 92 -11.32 -16.80 -5.02
CA LEU A 92 -11.86 -16.01 -6.15
C LEU A 92 -11.14 -16.28 -7.47
N PHE A 93 -9.89 -16.75 -7.44
CA PHE A 93 -9.05 -16.88 -8.63
C PHE A 93 -8.55 -18.32 -8.86
N ASN A 94 -9.17 -19.32 -8.24
CA ASN A 94 -8.82 -20.74 -8.43
C ASN A 94 -9.53 -21.36 -9.65
N TYR A 95 -9.42 -20.70 -10.82
CA TYR A 95 -9.97 -21.21 -12.08
C TYR A 95 -8.96 -21.03 -13.22
N ARG A 96 -9.14 -21.81 -14.30
CA ARG A 96 -8.25 -21.74 -15.47
C ARG A 96 -8.31 -20.37 -16.12
N GLY A 97 -7.16 -19.71 -16.28
CA GLY A 97 -7.05 -18.38 -16.88
C GLY A 97 -7.24 -17.23 -15.88
N ALA A 98 -7.32 -17.51 -14.58
CA ALA A 98 -7.32 -16.48 -13.57
C ALA A 98 -6.05 -15.64 -13.62
N ASN A 99 -6.21 -14.32 -13.52
CA ASN A 99 -5.07 -13.38 -13.54
C ASN A 99 -4.62 -13.09 -12.11
N ALA A 100 -3.44 -13.62 -11.74
CA ALA A 100 -2.87 -13.43 -10.41
C ALA A 100 -2.55 -11.94 -10.08
N ILE A 101 -2.25 -11.11 -11.10
CA ILE A 101 -2.06 -9.67 -10.90
C ILE A 101 -3.35 -9.01 -10.43
N VAL A 102 -4.50 -9.40 -11.00
CA VAL A 102 -5.81 -8.88 -10.56
C VAL A 102 -6.10 -9.32 -9.12
N ALA A 103 -5.78 -10.58 -8.76
CA ALA A 103 -5.91 -11.06 -7.39
C ALA A 103 -5.06 -10.22 -6.42
N ALA A 104 -3.81 -9.91 -6.78
CA ALA A 104 -2.91 -9.07 -6.01
C ALA A 104 -3.46 -7.65 -5.86
N VAL A 105 -3.89 -7.00 -6.96
CA VAL A 105 -4.46 -5.66 -6.95
C VAL A 105 -5.69 -5.58 -6.04
N LEU A 106 -6.60 -6.56 -6.11
CA LEU A 106 -7.78 -6.60 -5.26
C LEU A 106 -7.41 -6.78 -3.78
N CYS A 107 -6.50 -7.72 -3.48
CA CYS A 107 -6.06 -7.96 -2.11
C CYS A 107 -5.43 -6.72 -1.49
N PHE A 108 -4.39 -6.18 -2.15
CA PHE A 108 -3.69 -5.01 -1.66
C PHE A 108 -4.58 -3.75 -1.66
N GLY A 109 -5.49 -3.62 -2.62
CA GLY A 109 -6.46 -2.52 -2.65
C GLY A 109 -7.45 -2.57 -1.49
N ILE A 110 -7.98 -3.76 -1.16
CA ILE A 110 -8.86 -3.95 0.01
C ILE A 110 -8.07 -3.69 1.30
N ASN A 111 -6.82 -4.18 1.38
CA ASN A 111 -5.96 -3.98 2.54
C ASN A 111 -5.64 -2.48 2.72
N SER A 112 -5.12 -1.83 1.69
CA SER A 112 -4.82 -0.39 1.70
C SER A 112 -6.05 0.47 1.98
N GLY A 113 -7.25 0.06 1.52
CA GLY A 113 -8.50 0.76 1.84
C GLY A 113 -8.77 0.89 3.33
N ALA A 114 -8.40 -0.12 4.13
CA ALA A 114 -8.53 -0.05 5.59
C ALA A 114 -7.51 0.92 6.21
N TYR A 115 -6.28 0.97 5.69
CA TYR A 115 -5.27 1.94 6.13
C TYR A 115 -5.63 3.35 5.72
N VAL A 116 -6.07 3.57 4.48
CA VAL A 116 -6.52 4.89 3.99
C VAL A 116 -7.72 5.41 4.79
N ALA A 117 -8.69 4.55 5.13
CA ALA A 117 -9.81 4.97 5.99
C ALA A 117 -9.33 5.50 7.34
N GLU A 118 -8.31 4.88 7.91
CA GLU A 118 -7.71 5.31 9.17
C GLU A 118 -6.84 6.57 9.01
N ILE A 119 -6.08 6.70 7.92
CA ILE A 119 -5.32 7.91 7.56
C ILE A 119 -6.27 9.10 7.45
N VAL A 120 -7.39 8.94 6.75
CA VAL A 120 -8.39 10.01 6.62
C VAL A 120 -9.00 10.37 7.98
N ARG A 121 -9.35 9.37 8.80
CA ARG A 121 -9.87 9.61 10.15
C ARG A 121 -8.87 10.38 11.00
N ALA A 122 -7.62 9.91 11.06
CA ALA A 122 -6.56 10.55 11.83
C ALA A 122 -6.25 11.97 11.33
N GLY A 123 -6.24 12.18 10.01
CA GLY A 123 -6.03 13.49 9.42
C GLY A 123 -7.15 14.49 9.77
N ILE A 124 -8.41 14.06 9.83
CA ILE A 124 -9.52 14.91 10.30
C ILE A 124 -9.40 15.18 11.80
N GLU A 125 -9.10 14.18 12.60
CA GLU A 125 -8.97 14.30 14.05
C GLU A 125 -7.74 15.12 14.48
N SER A 126 -6.73 15.25 13.63
CA SER A 126 -5.54 16.08 13.89
C SER A 126 -5.82 17.59 13.85
N ILE A 127 -6.97 18.01 13.31
CA ILE A 127 -7.35 19.42 13.26
C ILE A 127 -7.88 19.87 14.63
N ASP A 128 -7.37 21.00 15.09
CA ASP A 128 -7.76 21.57 16.37
C ASP A 128 -9.29 21.77 16.46
N LYS A 129 -9.89 21.33 17.56
CA LYS A 129 -11.34 21.42 17.78
C LYS A 129 -11.84 22.86 17.76
N GLY A 130 -11.00 23.83 18.14
CA GLY A 130 -11.29 25.26 18.07
C GLY A 130 -11.64 25.72 16.65
N GLN A 131 -11.11 25.06 15.59
CA GLN A 131 -11.49 25.35 14.21
C GLN A 131 -12.96 25.02 13.94
N THR A 132 -13.43 23.90 14.50
CA THR A 132 -14.85 23.50 14.41
C THR A 132 -15.73 24.43 15.25
N GLU A 133 -15.30 24.78 16.45
CA GLU A 133 -16.02 25.70 17.35
C GLU A 133 -16.13 27.10 16.76
N ALA A 134 -15.02 27.62 16.21
CA ALA A 134 -15.01 28.91 15.52
C ALA A 134 -15.98 28.98 14.34
N GLY A 135 -15.96 27.94 13.48
CA GLY A 135 -16.88 27.83 12.35
C GLY A 135 -18.34 27.83 12.81
N ARG A 136 -18.66 27.09 13.88
CA ARG A 136 -19.98 27.03 14.48
C ARG A 136 -20.41 28.35 15.08
N SER A 137 -19.49 29.08 15.72
CA SER A 137 -19.73 30.40 16.30
C SER A 137 -20.04 31.47 15.24
N LEU A 138 -19.49 31.32 14.04
CA LEU A 138 -19.82 32.16 12.87
C LEU A 138 -21.16 31.78 12.19
N GLY A 139 -21.92 30.84 12.77
CA GLY A 139 -23.23 30.44 12.27
C GLY A 139 -23.18 29.37 11.18
N LEU A 140 -22.01 28.79 10.83
CA LEU A 140 -21.91 27.75 9.85
C LEU A 140 -22.54 26.45 10.38
N GLY A 141 -23.27 25.73 9.53
CA GLY A 141 -23.74 24.38 9.83
C GLY A 141 -22.58 23.40 10.01
N ALA A 142 -22.81 22.25 10.68
CA ALA A 142 -21.76 21.25 10.90
C ALA A 142 -21.11 20.76 9.59
N GLY A 143 -21.94 20.52 8.55
CA GLY A 143 -21.44 20.14 7.23
C GLY A 143 -20.61 21.26 6.57
N GLN A 144 -21.07 22.52 6.65
CA GLN A 144 -20.32 23.65 6.10
C GLN A 144 -18.98 23.84 6.80
N THR A 145 -18.95 23.73 8.12
CA THR A 145 -17.71 23.79 8.92
C THR A 145 -16.74 22.67 8.50
N MET A 146 -17.25 21.45 8.34
CA MET A 146 -16.44 20.32 7.87
C MET A 146 -15.83 20.58 6.48
N TRP A 147 -16.65 21.00 5.52
CA TRP A 147 -16.19 21.18 4.13
C TRP A 147 -15.34 22.42 3.90
N LEU A 148 -15.66 23.54 4.57
CA LEU A 148 -15.01 24.81 4.31
C LEU A 148 -13.79 25.08 5.21
N ILE A 149 -13.75 24.47 6.40
CA ILE A 149 -12.70 24.76 7.40
C ILE A 149 -11.86 23.53 7.70
N VAL A 150 -12.48 22.42 8.12
CA VAL A 150 -11.74 21.25 8.63
C VAL A 150 -11.10 20.46 7.48
N LEU A 151 -11.86 20.11 6.46
CA LEU A 151 -11.39 19.24 5.38
C LEU A 151 -10.21 19.83 4.58
N PRO A 152 -10.19 21.11 4.19
CA PRO A 152 -9.03 21.68 3.50
C PRO A 152 -7.73 21.65 4.31
N GLN A 153 -7.85 21.75 5.63
CA GLN A 153 -6.70 21.63 6.54
C GLN A 153 -6.29 20.15 6.70
N ALA A 154 -7.27 19.25 6.90
CA ALA A 154 -7.04 17.81 7.03
C ALA A 154 -6.35 17.21 5.78
N ILE A 155 -6.72 17.63 4.57
CA ILE A 155 -6.09 17.16 3.33
C ILE A 155 -4.58 17.39 3.34
N LYS A 156 -4.10 18.50 3.89
CA LYS A 156 -2.65 18.79 3.98
C LYS A 156 -1.92 17.74 4.83
N ASN A 157 -2.56 17.21 5.86
CA ASN A 157 -2.00 16.16 6.73
C ASN A 157 -2.20 14.75 6.12
N ILE A 158 -3.29 14.54 5.38
CA ILE A 158 -3.62 13.27 4.73
C ILE A 158 -2.70 12.99 3.54
N LEU A 159 -2.39 13.97 2.71
CA LEU A 159 -1.63 13.78 1.46
C LEU A 159 -0.24 13.15 1.66
N PRO A 160 0.59 13.61 2.62
CA PRO A 160 1.88 12.97 2.89
C PRO A 160 1.72 11.51 3.34
N ALA A 161 0.74 11.23 4.21
CA ALA A 161 0.46 9.88 4.69
C ALA A 161 -0.01 8.94 3.57
N LEU A 162 -0.80 9.43 2.59
CA LEU A 162 -1.16 8.67 1.39
C LEU A 162 0.05 8.39 0.49
N GLY A 163 0.97 9.35 0.37
CA GLY A 163 2.23 9.14 -0.33
C GLY A 163 3.07 8.04 0.31
N ASN A 164 3.15 8.03 1.64
CA ASN A 164 3.82 6.96 2.39
C ASN A 164 3.11 5.60 2.20
N GLU A 165 1.79 5.56 2.18
CA GLU A 165 1.02 4.32 1.92
C GLU A 165 1.39 3.69 0.56
N PHE A 166 1.59 4.52 -0.49
CA PHE A 166 2.07 4.01 -1.78
C PHE A 166 3.45 3.36 -1.68
N ILE A 167 4.38 3.97 -0.92
CA ILE A 167 5.72 3.41 -0.70
C ILE A 167 5.64 2.08 0.06
N VAL A 168 4.76 2.00 1.06
CA VAL A 168 4.50 0.76 1.81
C VAL A 168 3.98 -0.33 0.87
N LEU A 169 3.00 -0.02 0.00
CA LEU A 169 2.47 -0.98 -0.97
C LEU A 169 3.54 -1.51 -1.93
N VAL A 170 4.46 -0.66 -2.40
CA VAL A 170 5.59 -1.11 -3.24
C VAL A 170 6.44 -2.16 -2.52
N LYS A 171 6.66 -2.02 -1.22
CA LYS A 171 7.38 -3.01 -0.41
C LYS A 171 6.54 -4.26 -0.16
N GLU A 172 5.25 -4.12 0.11
CA GLU A 172 4.33 -5.23 0.40
C GLU A 172 4.08 -6.12 -0.83
N THR A 173 4.20 -5.60 -2.06
CA THR A 173 4.08 -6.43 -3.27
C THR A 173 5.10 -7.56 -3.33
N SER A 174 6.17 -7.53 -2.54
CA SER A 174 7.15 -8.62 -2.42
C SER A 174 6.53 -9.98 -2.05
N ILE A 175 5.34 -9.98 -1.43
CA ILE A 175 4.61 -11.22 -1.12
C ILE A 175 3.75 -11.72 -2.30
N ALA A 176 3.58 -10.96 -3.38
CA ALA A 176 2.81 -11.40 -4.55
C ALA A 176 3.43 -12.62 -5.26
N GLY A 177 4.73 -12.84 -5.06
CA GLY A 177 5.43 -14.05 -5.51
C GLY A 177 4.83 -15.36 -4.99
N TYR A 178 4.11 -15.35 -3.86
CA TYR A 178 3.43 -16.55 -3.32
C TYR A 178 2.22 -16.99 -4.15
N ILE A 179 1.67 -16.12 -5.00
CA ILE A 179 0.58 -16.43 -5.95
C ILE A 179 1.09 -16.44 -7.40
N ALA A 180 2.38 -16.75 -7.59
CA ALA A 180 3.05 -16.86 -8.90
C ALA A 180 3.11 -15.55 -9.72
N VAL A 181 2.95 -14.40 -9.11
CA VAL A 181 3.27 -13.12 -9.74
C VAL A 181 4.78 -12.90 -9.70
N THR A 182 5.37 -12.56 -10.85
CA THR A 182 6.77 -12.18 -10.90
C THR A 182 6.91 -10.71 -10.50
N ASP A 183 7.09 -10.46 -9.21
CA ASP A 183 7.53 -9.19 -8.65
C ASP A 183 9.06 -9.09 -8.65
N ILE A 184 9.61 -7.97 -8.19
CA ILE A 184 11.06 -7.76 -8.15
C ILE A 184 11.77 -8.78 -7.23
N THR A 185 11.15 -9.18 -6.13
CA THR A 185 11.72 -10.17 -5.19
C THR A 185 11.74 -11.55 -5.81
N LYS A 186 10.68 -11.93 -6.53
CA LYS A 186 10.61 -13.20 -7.26
C LYS A 186 11.60 -13.24 -8.40
N ALA A 187 11.80 -12.13 -9.12
CA ALA A 187 12.81 -11.99 -10.14
C ALA A 187 14.23 -12.21 -9.54
N ALA A 188 14.53 -11.58 -8.39
CA ALA A 188 15.80 -11.78 -7.70
C ALA A 188 16.01 -13.25 -7.28
N GLN A 189 14.98 -13.91 -6.74
CA GLN A 189 15.04 -15.34 -6.38
C GLN A 189 15.29 -16.23 -7.61
N TYR A 190 14.62 -15.94 -8.73
CA TYR A 190 14.83 -16.67 -9.98
C TYR A 190 16.27 -16.54 -10.48
N VAL A 191 16.81 -15.31 -10.53
CA VAL A 191 18.20 -15.07 -10.91
C VAL A 191 19.15 -15.76 -9.94
N GLY A 192 18.91 -15.67 -8.64
CA GLY A 192 19.71 -16.31 -7.61
C GLY A 192 19.77 -17.84 -7.77
N SER A 193 18.65 -18.47 -8.13
CA SER A 193 18.61 -19.91 -8.41
C SER A 193 19.41 -20.31 -9.65
N LYS A 194 19.52 -19.42 -10.64
CA LYS A 194 20.30 -19.65 -11.88
C LYS A 194 21.79 -19.39 -11.71
N THR A 195 22.16 -18.47 -10.83
CA THR A 195 23.56 -18.09 -10.60
C THR A 195 24.21 -18.86 -9.45
N TYR A 196 23.42 -19.59 -8.65
CA TYR A 196 23.83 -20.18 -7.36
C TYR A 196 24.36 -19.13 -6.37
N ASP A 197 23.99 -17.87 -6.59
CA ASP A 197 24.27 -16.73 -5.71
C ASP A 197 22.97 -16.00 -5.42
N LEU A 198 22.42 -16.17 -4.22
CA LEU A 198 21.18 -15.53 -3.81
C LEU A 198 21.42 -14.14 -3.22
N ILE A 199 22.62 -13.88 -2.72
CA ILE A 199 22.92 -12.65 -1.97
C ILE A 199 22.93 -11.45 -2.91
N THR A 200 23.68 -11.53 -4.02
CA THR A 200 23.80 -10.41 -4.96
C THR A 200 22.48 -9.98 -5.57
N PRO A 201 21.61 -10.88 -6.09
CA PRO A 201 20.26 -10.53 -6.56
C PRO A 201 19.36 -9.90 -5.49
N LEU A 202 19.40 -10.40 -4.26
CA LEU A 202 18.60 -9.84 -3.16
C LEU A 202 19.11 -8.47 -2.72
N LEU A 203 20.43 -8.22 -2.75
CA LEU A 203 20.97 -6.89 -2.47
C LEU A 203 20.52 -5.88 -3.54
N ILE A 204 20.47 -6.27 -4.81
CA ILE A 204 19.94 -5.43 -5.90
C ILE A 204 18.46 -5.11 -5.64
N CYS A 205 17.67 -6.11 -5.24
CA CYS A 205 16.27 -5.92 -4.87
C CYS A 205 16.13 -4.97 -3.67
N LEU A 206 16.97 -5.13 -2.64
CA LEU A 206 16.97 -4.30 -1.44
C LEU A 206 17.28 -2.83 -1.76
N LEU A 207 18.22 -2.56 -2.65
CA LEU A 207 18.55 -1.19 -3.09
C LEU A 207 17.36 -0.50 -3.75
N TYR A 208 16.57 -1.24 -4.54
CA TYR A 208 15.36 -0.71 -5.16
C TYR A 208 14.25 -0.39 -4.13
N THR A 209 14.13 -1.21 -3.08
CA THR A 209 13.12 -1.06 -2.03
C THR A 209 13.62 -0.26 -0.82
N SER A 210 14.85 0.28 -0.89
CA SER A 210 15.47 1.04 0.20
C SER A 210 14.64 2.29 0.55
N PRO A 211 14.53 2.62 1.84
CA PRO A 211 13.78 3.78 2.29
C PRO A 211 14.35 5.07 1.68
N SER A 212 13.44 5.94 1.26
CA SER A 212 13.80 7.31 0.86
C SER A 212 14.39 8.06 2.07
N PRO A 213 15.30 9.03 1.86
CA PRO A 213 15.74 9.92 2.94
C PRO A 213 14.60 10.56 3.75
N ARG A 214 13.42 10.72 3.14
CA ARG A 214 12.22 11.25 3.82
C ARG A 214 11.64 10.30 4.86
N ASP A 215 11.74 8.97 4.65
CA ASP A 215 11.27 7.98 5.63
C ASP A 215 12.08 8.03 6.94
N VAL A 216 13.32 8.54 6.86
CA VAL A 216 14.24 8.68 8.00
C VAL A 216 13.95 9.96 8.80
N GLU A 217 13.45 11.01 8.15
CA GLU A 217 13.10 12.29 8.82
C GLU A 217 11.80 12.18 9.62
N GLU A 218 10.80 11.40 9.15
CA GLU A 218 9.54 11.19 9.87
C GLU A 218 9.69 10.29 11.10
N SER A 219 10.83 9.57 11.25
CA SER A 219 11.11 8.71 12.41
C SER A 219 11.82 9.46 13.57
N ARG A 220 12.07 10.76 13.44
CA ARG A 220 12.65 11.63 14.47
C ARG A 220 11.61 12.62 15.00
#